data_3ee1596de5a099d513e48ad05e7fd6b3
#
_entry.id   3ee1596de5a099d513e48ad05e7fd6b3
#
_cell.length_a   1.000
_cell.length_b   1.000
_cell.length_c   1.000
_cell.angle_alpha   90.00
_cell.angle_beta   90.00
_cell.angle_gamma   90.00
#
_symmetry.space_group_name_H-M   'P 1'
#
loop_
_entity.id
_entity.type
_entity.pdbx_description
1 polymer ?
#
loop_
_entity_poly.entity_id
_entity_poly.type
_entity_poly.pdbx_seq_one_letter_code
_entity_poly.pdbx_strand_id
1 'polypeptide(L)'
;MSEENKNLNTISEDTANADSNAVAETADKKEDTKAKKNKKNKSEKGGFKKFMKSRKAKHGTIAMAITALVIVMVIIVNIIVGLLVNRFPDLELDLTSNKSFALQDDTIDYVSHLDKDVTVNILMAKESFESQGTYFVQAQKMLNKMASKSDGKMKIKYVDLTSNPSFTSDYPNVDWQSSSANNIVLVESGKQYKVLTLTDCFEYDEQTYNYYGSYSFTGTKIEQAVVTAILNVTTDDKVVVDMIKGNNEQDYSSLKTLLENNAYQVNEVSLATGDFDSNAKIAIMYAPSVDLDEKIVEKLSTWLSNDGKYGRSLIYVPTADMGEMPNLDDFLKEWGMSIDRGYVFETDESTLVSASSPYAFTVSYGDYYKDNLKNSKIPVVVSESHAVNITDENTAHALLKTSDKAGVLPIDADKNWDYKDAVSGNGENVAAEGVMTNEDKNSSRVIIFGSYVMFSDTIMKYNSFNNSAYFMNVINTIADKEDVGITIESKSIDNTELGITDVATQNTMLVVFVIIIP
;
A
#
# COMPACT_ATOMS: atom_id res chain seq x y z
N MET A 1 -45.58 2.42 -31.37
CA MET A 1 -45.49 3.40 -32.47
C MET A 1 -44.02 3.59 -32.63
N SER A 2 -43.45 2.81 -33.45
CA SER A 2 -43.21 2.83 -34.90
C SER A 2 -41.98 3.68 -35.13
N GLU A 3 -40.91 3.00 -35.46
CA GLU A 3 -40.37 2.72 -36.81
C GLU A 3 -39.40 3.80 -37.21
N GLU A 4 -38.30 3.49 -37.60
CA GLU A 4 -37.59 2.90 -38.75
C GLU A 4 -36.53 3.90 -39.17
N ASN A 5 -35.41 3.66 -39.66
CA ASN A 5 -34.85 2.80 -40.68
C ASN A 5 -33.30 3.00 -40.67
N LYS A 6 -32.50 2.04 -40.76
CA LYS A 6 -31.96 1.30 -41.92
C LYS A 6 -31.13 2.12 -42.92
N ASN A 7 -29.97 1.55 -43.15
CA ASN A 7 -29.19 1.49 -44.39
C ASN A 7 -28.05 2.51 -44.53
N LEU A 8 -26.95 2.21 -45.10
CA LEU A 8 -26.29 1.09 -45.80
C LEU A 8 -24.82 1.47 -46.03
N ASN A 9 -23.98 0.50 -45.96
CA ASN A 9 -22.91 0.14 -46.94
C ASN A 9 -22.17 1.28 -47.68
N THR A 10 -20.94 1.23 -47.97
CA THR A 10 -19.98 0.22 -48.43
C THR A 10 -18.68 0.91 -48.82
N ILE A 11 -17.56 0.16 -48.81
CA ILE A 11 -16.43 0.21 -49.74
C ILE A 11 -15.46 1.38 -49.53
N SER A 12 -14.15 1.16 -49.36
CA SER A 12 -13.08 0.42 -50.09
C SER A 12 -11.84 0.39 -49.21
N GLU A 13 -11.17 -0.67 -48.99
CA GLU A 13 -10.01 -1.22 -49.72
C GLU A 13 -9.13 -0.17 -50.37
N ASP A 14 -7.89 -0.12 -49.93
CA ASP A 14 -6.69 -0.38 -50.70
C ASP A 14 -5.42 -0.13 -49.88
N THR A 15 -4.66 -1.14 -49.81
CA THR A 15 -3.27 -1.43 -50.28
C THR A 15 -2.21 -0.85 -49.36
N ALA A 16 -1.15 -1.51 -49.09
CA ALA A 16 -0.36 -2.61 -49.60
C ALA A 16 0.75 -2.93 -48.58
N ASN A 17 1.01 -4.14 -48.28
CA ASN A 17 2.02 -5.04 -48.84
C ASN A 17 3.45 -4.50 -48.90
N ALA A 18 4.29 -5.20 -48.18
CA ALA A 18 5.53 -5.84 -48.58
C ALA A 18 6.23 -6.38 -47.32
N ASP A 19 6.90 -7.43 -47.20
CA ASP A 19 7.24 -8.55 -48.07
C ASP A 19 7.90 -9.57 -47.16
N SER A 20 7.58 -10.79 -47.29
CA SER A 20 8.33 -11.87 -46.67
C SER A 20 8.48 -13.03 -47.62
N ASN A 21 9.73 -13.42 -47.81
CA ASN A 21 10.20 -14.78 -48.05
C ASN A 21 9.45 -15.70 -49.00
N ALA A 22 10.14 -16.11 -50.00
CA ALA A 22 9.88 -17.39 -50.69
C ALA A 22 11.15 -18.22 -50.81
N VAL A 23 11.11 -19.34 -50.20
CA VAL A 23 11.82 -20.57 -50.56
C VAL A 23 11.10 -21.14 -51.75
N ALA A 24 11.79 -21.56 -52.75
CA ALA A 24 11.24 -22.38 -53.81
C ALA A 24 12.22 -23.42 -54.31
N GLU A 25 11.72 -24.56 -54.29
CA GLU A 25 12.15 -25.82 -54.83
C GLU A 25 11.95 -25.90 -56.35
N THR A 26 12.89 -26.63 -56.97
CA THR A 26 12.77 -27.70 -57.95
C THR A 26 12.62 -27.41 -59.43
N ALA A 27 13.40 -28.17 -60.07
CA ALA A 27 13.17 -29.14 -61.15
C ALA A 27 13.73 -28.78 -62.54
N ASP A 28 14.77 -29.53 -62.84
CA ASP A 28 14.93 -30.45 -63.95
C ASP A 28 14.61 -29.96 -65.38
N LYS A 29 15.65 -29.88 -66.20
CA LYS A 29 15.66 -30.44 -67.57
C LYS A 29 17.05 -30.70 -68.10
N LYS A 30 17.23 -31.90 -68.53
CA LYS A 30 18.31 -32.49 -69.27
C LYS A 30 18.52 -31.76 -70.65
N GLU A 31 19.75 -31.70 -71.08
CA GLU A 31 20.22 -32.37 -72.28
C GLU A 31 21.71 -32.04 -72.59
N ASP A 32 22.41 -33.14 -72.66
CA ASP A 32 23.54 -33.56 -73.49
C ASP A 32 24.36 -32.49 -74.30
N THR A 33 25.68 -32.55 -74.17
CA THR A 33 26.59 -33.25 -75.06
C THR A 33 28.07 -33.06 -74.70
N LYS A 34 28.73 -34.23 -74.66
CA LYS A 34 30.11 -34.58 -75.11
C LYS A 34 31.35 -33.84 -74.57
N ALA A 35 32.01 -34.59 -73.73
CA ALA A 35 33.42 -35.01 -73.83
C ALA A 35 34.51 -33.98 -74.12
N LYS A 36 35.42 -33.83 -73.18
CA LYS A 36 36.87 -34.04 -73.38
C LYS A 36 37.62 -34.29 -72.08
N LYS A 37 38.48 -35.27 -72.22
CA LYS A 37 39.36 -35.85 -71.20
C LYS A 37 40.37 -34.91 -70.58
N ASN A 38 40.67 -35.25 -69.28
CA ASN A 38 41.99 -35.21 -68.68
C ASN A 38 42.57 -33.85 -68.18
N LYS A 39 42.62 -33.72 -66.85
CA LYS A 39 43.92 -33.86 -66.13
C LYS A 39 43.70 -33.79 -64.58
N LYS A 40 44.27 -34.75 -63.94
CA LYS A 40 44.49 -34.75 -62.49
C LYS A 40 45.04 -33.41 -62.01
N ASN A 41 44.38 -32.82 -60.97
CA ASN A 41 45.12 -31.90 -60.13
C ASN A 41 44.90 -32.28 -58.64
N LYS A 42 45.92 -32.93 -58.18
CA LYS A 42 46.25 -33.23 -56.81
C LYS A 42 46.95 -31.96 -56.27
N SER A 43 46.21 -31.00 -55.75
CA SER A 43 46.85 -29.89 -54.96
C SER A 43 45.87 -28.98 -54.21
N GLU A 44 44.88 -29.52 -53.43
CA GLU A 44 44.13 -28.65 -52.52
C GLU A 44 44.50 -28.83 -51.04
N LYS A 45 45.31 -29.80 -50.67
CA LYS A 45 45.81 -29.96 -49.31
C LYS A 45 47.02 -29.10 -48.93
N GLY A 46 47.67 -28.43 -49.90
CA GLY A 46 48.84 -27.59 -49.65
C GLY A 46 48.53 -26.12 -49.39
N GLY A 47 47.40 -25.60 -49.92
CA GLY A 47 47.01 -24.19 -49.81
C GLY A 47 46.56 -23.83 -48.41
N PHE A 48 45.75 -24.67 -47.80
CA PHE A 48 45.23 -24.44 -46.44
C PHE A 48 46.34 -24.50 -45.39
N LYS A 49 47.29 -25.46 -45.49
CA LYS A 49 48.48 -25.52 -44.60
C LYS A 49 49.43 -24.33 -44.80
N LYS A 50 49.51 -23.76 -46.01
CA LYS A 50 50.37 -22.59 -46.32
C LYS A 50 49.70 -21.29 -45.86
N PHE A 51 48.34 -21.19 -45.95
CA PHE A 51 47.55 -20.10 -45.40
C PHE A 51 47.63 -20.07 -43.87
N MET A 52 47.49 -21.22 -43.18
CA MET A 52 47.63 -21.34 -41.73
C MET A 52 49.06 -21.00 -41.21
N LYS A 53 50.07 -21.06 -42.06
CA LYS A 53 51.47 -20.66 -41.71
C LYS A 53 51.78 -19.20 -42.03
N SER A 54 50.85 -18.46 -42.67
CA SER A 54 51.08 -17.05 -42.96
C SER A 54 50.97 -16.20 -41.70
N ARG A 55 51.77 -15.11 -41.62
CA ARG A 55 51.69 -14.17 -40.48
C ARG A 55 50.27 -13.62 -40.29
N LYS A 56 49.54 -13.37 -41.37
CA LYS A 56 48.14 -12.91 -41.33
C LYS A 56 47.17 -13.96 -40.75
N ALA A 57 47.34 -15.26 -41.10
CA ALA A 57 46.53 -16.32 -40.53
C ALA A 57 46.83 -16.58 -39.04
N LYS A 58 48.12 -16.47 -38.64
CA LYS A 58 48.50 -16.56 -37.21
C LYS A 58 47.89 -15.43 -36.37
N HIS A 59 47.91 -14.20 -36.88
CA HIS A 59 47.29 -13.08 -36.16
C HIS A 59 45.77 -13.20 -36.14
N GLY A 60 45.14 -13.66 -37.21
CA GLY A 60 43.70 -13.90 -37.28
C GLY A 60 43.24 -15.05 -36.34
N THR A 61 43.98 -16.15 -36.27
CA THR A 61 43.65 -17.25 -35.33
C THR A 61 43.90 -16.88 -33.88
N ILE A 62 44.93 -16.08 -33.59
CA ILE A 62 45.18 -15.57 -32.23
C ILE A 62 44.06 -14.59 -31.82
N ALA A 63 43.66 -13.67 -32.71
CA ALA A 63 42.56 -12.76 -32.45
C ALA A 63 41.24 -13.52 -32.21
N MET A 64 40.92 -14.52 -33.02
CA MET A 64 39.74 -15.35 -32.87
C MET A 64 39.78 -16.17 -31.54
N ALA A 65 40.94 -16.67 -31.14
CA ALA A 65 41.12 -17.37 -29.87
C ALA A 65 40.94 -16.43 -28.66
N ILE A 66 41.46 -15.20 -28.75
CA ILE A 66 41.29 -14.17 -27.72
C ILE A 66 39.82 -13.78 -27.62
N THR A 67 39.14 -13.54 -28.74
CA THR A 67 37.69 -13.23 -28.74
C THR A 67 36.86 -14.37 -28.12
N ALA A 68 37.14 -15.62 -28.49
CA ALA A 68 36.46 -16.77 -27.90
C ALA A 68 36.73 -16.88 -26.38
N LEU A 69 37.96 -16.59 -25.94
CA LEU A 69 38.31 -16.60 -24.51
C LEU A 69 37.60 -15.47 -23.75
N VAL A 70 37.48 -14.27 -24.35
CA VAL A 70 36.72 -13.17 -23.75
C VAL A 70 35.24 -13.51 -23.66
N ILE A 71 34.62 -14.11 -24.67
CA ILE A 71 33.22 -14.56 -24.63
C ILE A 71 33.02 -15.58 -23.51
N VAL A 72 33.89 -16.57 -23.39
CA VAL A 72 33.84 -17.57 -22.31
C VAL A 72 34.00 -16.90 -20.94
N MET A 73 34.93 -15.95 -20.82
CA MET A 73 35.12 -15.20 -19.57
C MET A 73 33.86 -14.42 -19.19
N VAL A 74 33.21 -13.72 -20.14
CA VAL A 74 31.96 -12.99 -19.90
C VAL A 74 30.84 -13.95 -19.45
N ILE A 75 30.72 -15.11 -20.08
CA ILE A 75 29.74 -16.12 -19.68
C ILE A 75 30.01 -16.61 -18.24
N ILE A 76 31.26 -16.91 -17.91
CA ILE A 76 31.63 -17.35 -16.57
C ILE A 76 31.36 -16.25 -15.53
N VAL A 77 31.72 -15.00 -15.82
CA VAL A 77 31.45 -13.86 -14.94
C VAL A 77 29.94 -13.72 -14.72
N ASN A 78 29.13 -13.77 -15.76
CA ASN A 78 27.66 -13.70 -15.64
C ASN A 78 27.11 -14.84 -14.79
N ILE A 79 27.61 -16.06 -14.94
CA ILE A 79 27.19 -17.20 -14.11
C ILE A 79 27.58 -16.95 -12.64
N ILE A 80 28.80 -16.50 -12.38
CA ILE A 80 29.29 -16.21 -11.02
C ILE A 80 28.47 -15.09 -10.40
N VAL A 81 28.23 -13.99 -11.13
CA VAL A 81 27.40 -12.87 -10.65
C VAL A 81 25.98 -13.34 -10.36
N GLY A 82 25.37 -14.12 -11.26
CA GLY A 82 24.04 -14.67 -11.03
C GLY A 82 23.95 -15.56 -9.79
N LEU A 83 24.97 -16.41 -9.55
CA LEU A 83 25.04 -17.24 -8.34
C LEU A 83 25.24 -16.39 -7.08
N LEU A 84 26.05 -15.34 -7.16
CA LEU A 84 26.29 -14.43 -6.03
C LEU A 84 25.04 -13.62 -5.69
N VAL A 85 24.36 -13.05 -6.68
CA VAL A 85 23.11 -12.29 -6.48
C VAL A 85 22.01 -13.19 -5.91
N ASN A 86 21.86 -14.43 -6.40
CA ASN A 86 20.92 -15.38 -5.84
C ASN A 86 21.23 -15.76 -4.38
N ARG A 87 22.52 -15.79 -4.00
CA ARG A 87 22.94 -16.11 -2.63
C ARG A 87 22.92 -14.90 -1.70
N PHE A 88 23.19 -13.73 -2.24
CA PHE A 88 23.27 -12.45 -1.55
C PHE A 88 22.45 -11.40 -2.31
N PRO A 89 21.12 -11.36 -2.10
CA PRO A 89 20.23 -10.42 -2.79
C PRO A 89 20.63 -8.94 -2.63
N ASP A 90 21.35 -8.62 -1.56
CA ASP A 90 21.86 -7.26 -1.29
C ASP A 90 22.94 -6.78 -2.28
N LEU A 91 23.54 -7.69 -3.06
CA LEU A 91 24.49 -7.32 -4.11
C LEU A 91 23.80 -6.81 -5.38
N GLU A 92 22.50 -6.96 -5.49
CA GLU A 92 21.72 -6.41 -6.61
C GLU A 92 21.51 -4.91 -6.38
N LEU A 93 22.18 -4.09 -7.18
CA LEU A 93 21.99 -2.64 -7.17
C LEU A 93 20.66 -2.29 -7.84
N ASP A 94 19.78 -1.65 -7.08
CA ASP A 94 18.55 -1.09 -7.61
C ASP A 94 18.85 0.26 -8.27
N LEU A 95 18.86 0.27 -9.60
CA LEU A 95 19.14 1.46 -10.41
C LEU A 95 17.86 2.16 -10.88
N THR A 96 16.69 1.71 -10.43
CA THR A 96 15.44 2.38 -10.75
C THR A 96 15.35 3.73 -10.03
N SER A 97 14.73 4.72 -10.67
CA SER A 97 14.62 6.08 -10.13
C SER A 97 13.91 6.15 -8.78
N ASN A 98 12.92 5.28 -8.58
CA ASN A 98 12.10 5.18 -7.37
C ASN A 98 12.52 4.04 -6.43
N LYS A 99 13.69 3.41 -6.66
CA LYS A 99 14.18 2.25 -5.89
C LYS A 99 13.12 1.14 -5.78
N SER A 100 12.49 0.79 -6.91
CA SER A 100 11.37 -0.14 -6.98
C SER A 100 11.64 -1.52 -6.40
N PHE A 101 12.89 -1.95 -6.32
CA PHE A 101 13.32 -3.24 -5.77
C PHE A 101 14.03 -3.14 -4.41
N ALA A 102 14.20 -1.94 -3.87
CA ALA A 102 14.75 -1.74 -2.53
C ALA A 102 13.65 -1.92 -1.48
N LEU A 103 13.98 -2.40 -0.29
CA LEU A 103 13.08 -2.35 0.86
C LEU A 103 13.10 -0.96 1.48
N GLN A 104 12.04 -0.59 2.16
CA GLN A 104 12.02 0.60 3.02
C GLN A 104 12.83 0.33 4.29
N ASP A 105 13.44 1.39 4.84
CA ASP A 105 14.28 1.25 6.04
C ASP A 105 13.50 0.68 7.23
N ASP A 106 12.23 1.05 7.38
CA ASP A 106 11.36 0.51 8.42
C ASP A 106 11.08 -0.98 8.26
N THR A 107 10.90 -1.46 7.04
CA THR A 107 10.77 -2.89 6.77
C THR A 107 12.04 -3.63 7.18
N ILE A 108 13.20 -3.07 6.83
CA ILE A 108 14.49 -3.67 7.18
C ILE A 108 14.64 -3.73 8.70
N ASP A 109 14.34 -2.63 9.39
CA ASP A 109 14.41 -2.56 10.84
C ASP A 109 13.48 -3.59 11.48
N TYR A 110 12.23 -3.61 11.09
CA TYR A 110 11.23 -4.54 11.62
C TYR A 110 11.60 -6.01 11.41
N VAL A 111 11.93 -6.42 10.18
CA VAL A 111 12.22 -7.83 9.91
C VAL A 111 13.54 -8.29 10.53
N SER A 112 14.49 -7.38 10.78
CA SER A 112 15.75 -7.69 11.46
C SER A 112 15.59 -7.94 12.97
N HIS A 113 14.48 -7.46 13.56
CA HIS A 113 14.17 -7.62 14.99
C HIS A 113 13.05 -8.65 15.26
N LEU A 114 12.74 -9.52 14.29
CA LEU A 114 11.73 -10.55 14.49
C LEU A 114 12.12 -11.53 15.59
N ASP A 115 11.30 -11.65 16.61
CA ASP A 115 11.49 -12.60 17.72
C ASP A 115 11.00 -14.00 17.36
N LYS A 116 9.93 -14.10 16.56
CA LYS A 116 9.26 -15.34 16.19
C LYS A 116 9.64 -15.80 14.78
N ASP A 117 9.61 -17.11 14.58
CA ASP A 117 9.77 -17.69 13.25
C ASP A 117 8.49 -17.46 12.43
N VAL A 118 8.65 -17.00 11.20
CA VAL A 118 7.57 -16.72 10.26
C VAL A 118 7.81 -17.49 8.96
N THR A 119 6.76 -18.07 8.42
CA THR A 119 6.78 -18.65 7.07
C THR A 119 5.81 -17.88 6.17
N VAL A 120 6.32 -17.46 5.02
CA VAL A 120 5.53 -16.86 3.95
C VAL A 120 5.35 -17.91 2.85
N ASN A 121 4.15 -18.45 2.75
CA ASN A 121 3.80 -19.44 1.75
C ASN A 121 3.18 -18.73 0.53
N ILE A 122 3.88 -18.76 -0.61
CA ILE A 122 3.34 -18.30 -1.89
C ILE A 122 2.53 -19.46 -2.47
N LEU A 123 1.23 -19.27 -2.68
CA LEU A 123 0.25 -20.33 -2.95
C LEU A 123 0.22 -20.77 -4.42
N MET A 124 1.37 -20.79 -5.07
CA MET A 124 1.58 -21.32 -6.42
C MET A 124 3.02 -21.77 -6.63
N ALA A 125 3.29 -22.49 -7.72
CA ALA A 125 4.65 -22.85 -8.10
C ALA A 125 5.48 -21.59 -8.40
N LYS A 126 6.79 -21.64 -8.12
CA LYS A 126 7.70 -20.48 -8.28
C LYS A 126 7.68 -19.95 -9.71
N GLU A 127 7.82 -20.84 -10.68
CA GLU A 127 7.84 -20.49 -12.10
C GLU A 127 6.51 -19.87 -12.55
N SER A 128 5.40 -20.37 -11.99
CA SER A 128 4.06 -19.82 -12.25
C SER A 128 3.91 -18.42 -11.69
N PHE A 129 4.44 -18.16 -10.50
CA PHE A 129 4.42 -16.83 -9.89
C PHE A 129 5.23 -15.83 -10.70
N GLU A 130 6.45 -16.17 -11.08
CA GLU A 130 7.34 -15.32 -11.89
C GLU A 130 6.75 -15.02 -13.28
N SER A 131 6.03 -15.99 -13.88
CA SER A 131 5.43 -15.84 -15.22
C SER A 131 4.21 -14.92 -15.27
N GLN A 132 3.62 -14.54 -14.12
CA GLN A 132 2.49 -13.61 -14.06
C GLN A 132 2.86 -12.17 -14.48
N GLY A 133 4.14 -11.81 -14.46
CA GLY A 133 4.60 -10.51 -14.94
C GLY A 133 5.63 -9.83 -14.05
N THR A 134 6.02 -8.62 -14.47
CA THR A 134 7.13 -7.88 -13.87
C THR A 134 6.91 -7.57 -12.39
N TYR A 135 5.69 -7.22 -11.99
CA TYR A 135 5.37 -6.91 -10.59
C TYR A 135 5.48 -8.13 -9.68
N PHE A 136 5.20 -9.34 -10.20
CA PHE A 136 5.38 -10.59 -9.46
C PHE A 136 6.86 -10.92 -9.26
N VAL A 137 7.69 -10.69 -10.27
CA VAL A 137 9.16 -10.81 -10.14
C VAL A 137 9.70 -9.79 -9.13
N GLN A 138 9.19 -8.55 -9.15
CA GLN A 138 9.52 -7.52 -8.16
C GLN A 138 9.14 -7.98 -6.75
N ALA A 139 7.90 -8.43 -6.55
CA ALA A 139 7.42 -8.94 -5.27
C ALA A 139 8.29 -10.08 -4.73
N GLN A 140 8.65 -11.04 -5.58
CA GLN A 140 9.56 -12.12 -5.21
C GLN A 140 10.92 -11.62 -4.73
N LYS A 141 11.52 -10.67 -5.45
CA LYS A 141 12.82 -10.10 -5.06
C LYS A 141 12.72 -9.37 -3.72
N MET A 142 11.65 -8.61 -3.50
CA MET A 142 11.42 -7.93 -2.22
C MET A 142 11.26 -8.94 -1.08
N LEU A 143 10.47 -9.99 -1.24
CA LEU A 143 10.32 -11.06 -0.25
C LEU A 143 11.65 -11.75 0.08
N ASN A 144 12.46 -12.05 -0.93
CA ASN A 144 13.79 -12.64 -0.73
C ASN A 144 14.72 -11.71 0.06
N LYS A 145 14.67 -10.39 -0.21
CA LYS A 145 15.43 -9.40 0.55
C LYS A 145 14.95 -9.31 2.00
N MET A 146 13.64 -9.30 2.24
CA MET A 146 13.09 -9.35 3.61
C MET A 146 13.59 -10.58 4.36
N ALA A 147 13.50 -11.77 3.74
CA ALA A 147 13.99 -13.00 4.34
C ALA A 147 15.49 -12.97 4.61
N SER A 148 16.30 -12.35 3.74
CA SER A 148 17.76 -12.20 3.95
C SER A 148 18.10 -11.30 5.13
N LYS A 149 17.24 -10.30 5.43
CA LYS A 149 17.43 -9.34 6.53
C LYS A 149 16.89 -9.84 7.87
N SER A 150 16.10 -10.90 7.89
CA SER A 150 15.40 -11.40 9.09
C SER A 150 16.25 -12.33 9.99
N ASP A 151 17.54 -12.43 9.79
CA ASP A 151 18.46 -13.37 10.51
C ASP A 151 17.94 -14.81 10.56
N GLY A 152 17.30 -15.26 9.44
CA GLY A 152 16.74 -16.60 9.29
C GLY A 152 15.39 -16.83 9.96
N LYS A 153 14.80 -15.81 10.58
CA LYS A 153 13.47 -15.86 11.20
C LYS A 153 12.34 -15.93 10.15
N MET A 154 12.52 -15.32 8.99
CA MET A 154 11.54 -15.37 7.91
C MET A 154 11.97 -16.37 6.84
N LYS A 155 11.05 -17.27 6.48
CA LYS A 155 11.24 -18.28 5.42
C LYS A 155 10.18 -18.12 4.35
N ILE A 156 10.59 -18.28 3.08
CA ILE A 156 9.67 -18.24 1.94
C ILE A 156 9.53 -19.65 1.38
N LYS A 157 8.30 -20.08 1.17
CA LYS A 157 7.95 -21.36 0.53
C LYS A 157 7.01 -21.12 -0.64
N TYR A 158 7.11 -21.97 -1.64
CA TYR A 158 6.18 -22.03 -2.76
C TYR A 158 5.33 -23.29 -2.60
N VAL A 159 4.03 -23.13 -2.52
CA VAL A 159 3.06 -24.20 -2.32
C VAL A 159 2.07 -24.17 -3.46
N ASP A 160 2.31 -25.00 -4.46
CA ASP A 160 1.33 -25.21 -5.53
C ASP A 160 0.14 -26.00 -4.99
N LEU A 161 -0.99 -25.34 -4.82
CA LEU A 161 -2.21 -25.93 -4.29
C LEU A 161 -2.77 -27.04 -5.18
N THR A 162 -2.48 -27.00 -6.48
CA THR A 162 -2.90 -28.07 -7.42
C THR A 162 -2.15 -29.37 -7.13
N SER A 163 -0.84 -29.25 -6.86
CA SER A 163 0.01 -30.40 -6.52
C SER A 163 -0.07 -30.80 -5.04
N ASN A 164 -0.56 -29.90 -4.18
CA ASN A 164 -0.61 -30.06 -2.73
C ASN A 164 -1.98 -29.69 -2.15
N PRO A 165 -3.07 -30.36 -2.57
CA PRO A 165 -4.43 -30.00 -2.17
C PRO A 165 -4.69 -30.18 -0.67
N SER A 166 -3.90 -31.02 0.02
CA SER A 166 -4.02 -31.21 1.47
C SER A 166 -3.59 -30.00 2.29
N PHE A 167 -2.80 -29.08 1.72
CA PHE A 167 -2.36 -27.86 2.40
C PHE A 167 -3.55 -27.04 2.91
N THR A 168 -4.61 -26.93 2.15
CA THR A 168 -5.80 -26.14 2.53
C THR A 168 -6.52 -26.69 3.77
N SER A 169 -6.37 -28.00 4.06
CA SER A 169 -7.00 -28.64 5.22
C SER A 169 -6.42 -28.17 6.55
N ASP A 170 -5.19 -27.65 6.56
CA ASP A 170 -4.54 -27.12 7.76
C ASP A 170 -5.09 -25.73 8.15
N TYR A 171 -5.85 -25.10 7.24
CA TYR A 171 -6.39 -23.74 7.41
C TYR A 171 -7.91 -23.71 7.15
N PRO A 172 -8.72 -24.34 8.01
CA PRO A 172 -10.16 -24.56 7.75
C PRO A 172 -11.00 -23.27 7.78
N ASN A 173 -10.48 -22.18 8.37
CA ASN A 173 -11.19 -20.90 8.43
C ASN A 173 -10.91 -19.99 7.22
N VAL A 174 -10.10 -20.46 6.27
CA VAL A 174 -9.83 -19.73 5.02
C VAL A 174 -10.87 -20.11 3.97
N ASP A 175 -11.44 -19.12 3.31
CA ASP A 175 -12.27 -19.38 2.13
C ASP A 175 -11.38 -19.75 0.93
N TRP A 176 -11.29 -21.04 0.67
CA TRP A 176 -10.52 -21.59 -0.44
C TRP A 176 -11.35 -21.80 -1.71
N GLN A 177 -12.67 -21.65 -1.63
CA GLN A 177 -13.58 -22.05 -2.70
C GLN A 177 -14.23 -20.86 -3.43
N SER A 178 -14.29 -19.71 -2.81
CA SER A 178 -14.83 -18.52 -3.45
C SER A 178 -13.98 -18.12 -4.65
N SER A 179 -14.61 -17.91 -5.79
CA SER A 179 -13.95 -17.39 -6.99
C SER A 179 -13.38 -15.97 -6.79
N SER A 180 -13.85 -15.25 -5.75
CA SER A 180 -13.37 -13.93 -5.36
C SER A 180 -12.20 -13.99 -4.38
N ALA A 181 -11.86 -15.15 -3.83
CA ALA A 181 -10.83 -15.26 -2.79
C ALA A 181 -9.42 -14.93 -3.29
N ASN A 182 -9.10 -15.18 -4.57
CA ASN A 182 -7.79 -14.86 -5.19
C ASN A 182 -6.58 -14.92 -4.23
N ASN A 183 -6.61 -15.92 -3.30
CA ASN A 183 -5.61 -16.08 -2.25
C ASN A 183 -4.27 -16.44 -2.88
N ILE A 184 -3.23 -15.63 -2.65
CA ILE A 184 -1.92 -15.83 -3.28
C ILE A 184 -0.76 -15.99 -2.29
N VAL A 185 -0.91 -15.50 -1.06
CA VAL A 185 0.11 -15.62 -0.02
C VAL A 185 -0.57 -16.00 1.30
N LEU A 186 0.04 -16.92 2.04
CA LEU A 186 -0.32 -17.24 3.42
C LEU A 186 0.90 -17.03 4.31
N VAL A 187 0.78 -16.12 5.27
CA VAL A 187 1.81 -15.85 6.28
C VAL A 187 1.42 -16.55 7.57
N GLU A 188 2.34 -17.27 8.17
CA GLU A 188 2.10 -18.02 9.40
C GLU A 188 3.23 -17.87 10.42
N SER A 189 2.87 -17.91 11.71
CA SER A 189 3.78 -18.00 12.84
C SER A 189 3.13 -18.82 13.95
N GLY A 190 3.73 -19.95 14.29
CA GLY A 190 3.15 -20.89 15.24
C GLY A 190 1.78 -21.42 14.78
N LYS A 191 0.72 -21.02 15.47
CA LYS A 191 -0.66 -21.40 15.11
C LYS A 191 -1.45 -20.26 14.46
N GLN A 192 -0.88 -19.07 14.43
CA GLN A 192 -1.52 -17.92 13.82
C GLN A 192 -1.18 -17.85 12.34
N TYR A 193 -2.14 -17.46 11.53
CA TYR A 193 -1.94 -17.25 10.10
C TYR A 193 -2.83 -16.12 9.58
N LYS A 194 -2.37 -15.49 8.50
CA LYS A 194 -3.13 -14.50 7.73
C LYS A 194 -2.96 -14.80 6.25
N VAL A 195 -4.07 -14.79 5.53
CA VAL A 195 -4.08 -14.95 4.07
C VAL A 195 -4.14 -13.57 3.43
N LEU A 196 -3.40 -13.42 2.36
CA LEU A 196 -3.39 -12.22 1.52
C LEU A 196 -3.88 -12.57 0.13
N THR A 197 -4.77 -11.73 -0.35
CA THR A 197 -5.32 -11.84 -1.70
C THR A 197 -4.43 -11.17 -2.73
N LEU A 198 -4.77 -11.35 -4.00
CA LEU A 198 -4.09 -10.68 -5.11
C LEU A 198 -4.14 -9.15 -4.97
N THR A 199 -5.29 -8.60 -4.57
CA THR A 199 -5.52 -7.16 -4.40
C THR A 199 -4.88 -6.59 -3.14
N ASP A 200 -4.58 -7.42 -2.14
CA ASP A 200 -3.75 -7.01 -0.99
C ASP A 200 -2.28 -6.82 -1.39
N CYS A 201 -1.79 -7.65 -2.33
CA CYS A 201 -0.38 -7.70 -2.71
C CYS A 201 -0.02 -6.81 -3.90
N PHE A 202 -1.00 -6.43 -4.73
CA PHE A 202 -0.76 -5.66 -5.96
C PHE A 202 -1.76 -4.52 -6.13
N GLU A 203 -1.28 -3.43 -6.70
CA GLU A 203 -2.13 -2.36 -7.23
C GLU A 203 -2.57 -2.71 -8.64
N TYR A 204 -3.77 -2.28 -9.01
CA TYR A 204 -4.31 -2.51 -10.34
C TYR A 204 -5.18 -1.33 -10.77
N ASP A 205 -5.35 -1.20 -12.09
CA ASP A 205 -6.24 -0.20 -12.68
C ASP A 205 -7.71 -0.63 -12.51
N GLU A 206 -8.42 0.04 -11.60
CA GLU A 206 -9.82 -0.25 -11.30
C GLU A 206 -10.74 0.00 -12.51
N GLN A 207 -10.44 0.98 -13.35
CA GLN A 207 -11.24 1.26 -14.54
C GLN A 207 -11.13 0.12 -15.54
N THR A 208 -9.92 -0.37 -15.77
CA THR A 208 -9.67 -1.54 -16.62
C THR A 208 -10.35 -2.78 -16.06
N TYR A 209 -10.26 -3.01 -14.75
CA TYR A 209 -10.94 -4.14 -14.11
C TYR A 209 -12.46 -4.06 -14.24
N ASN A 210 -13.06 -2.90 -13.98
CA ASN A 210 -14.50 -2.71 -14.06
C ASN A 210 -15.04 -2.85 -15.48
N TYR A 211 -14.23 -2.52 -16.50
CA TYR A 211 -14.64 -2.60 -17.91
C TYR A 211 -14.40 -3.98 -18.53
N TYR A 212 -13.27 -4.62 -18.24
CA TYR A 212 -12.84 -5.87 -18.88
C TYR A 212 -12.91 -7.11 -17.97
N GLY A 213 -13.07 -6.95 -16.65
CA GLY A 213 -13.07 -8.03 -15.68
C GLY A 213 -11.70 -8.71 -15.50
N SER A 214 -10.62 -8.03 -15.89
CA SER A 214 -9.25 -8.53 -15.79
C SER A 214 -8.33 -7.53 -15.10
N TYR A 215 -7.40 -8.02 -14.27
CA TYR A 215 -6.44 -7.19 -13.58
C TYR A 215 -5.37 -6.66 -14.53
N SER A 216 -5.18 -5.34 -14.54
CA SER A 216 -4.03 -4.65 -15.11
C SER A 216 -3.22 -4.08 -13.95
N PHE A 217 -2.15 -4.78 -13.55
CA PHE A 217 -1.36 -4.38 -12.38
C PHE A 217 -0.54 -3.14 -12.69
N THR A 218 -0.52 -2.19 -11.74
CA THR A 218 0.18 -0.91 -11.81
C THR A 218 1.29 -0.78 -10.77
N GLY A 219 1.28 -1.63 -9.73
CA GLY A 219 2.27 -1.61 -8.67
C GLY A 219 2.26 -2.87 -7.80
N THR A 220 3.20 -2.94 -6.86
CA THR A 220 3.20 -3.98 -5.83
C THR A 220 3.13 -3.36 -4.43
N LYS A 221 2.25 -3.93 -3.60
CA LYS A 221 2.10 -3.65 -2.17
C LYS A 221 2.65 -4.80 -1.32
N ILE A 222 3.38 -5.75 -1.92
CA ILE A 222 3.79 -7.00 -1.23
C ILE A 222 4.59 -6.73 0.04
N GLU A 223 5.42 -5.70 0.05
CA GLU A 223 6.21 -5.31 1.23
C GLU A 223 5.28 -4.94 2.38
N GLN A 224 4.36 -4.01 2.16
CA GLN A 224 3.36 -3.60 3.13
C GLN A 224 2.47 -4.76 3.57
N ALA A 225 1.91 -5.50 2.62
CA ALA A 225 0.99 -6.59 2.90
C ALA A 225 1.61 -7.68 3.77
N VAL A 226 2.85 -8.08 3.43
CA VAL A 226 3.54 -9.15 4.17
C VAL A 226 4.01 -8.67 5.54
N VAL A 227 4.53 -7.45 5.69
CA VAL A 227 4.90 -6.90 7.00
C VAL A 227 3.67 -6.80 7.91
N THR A 228 2.56 -6.28 7.39
CA THR A 228 1.27 -6.24 8.09
C THR A 228 0.81 -7.65 8.52
N ALA A 229 0.95 -8.63 7.63
CA ALA A 229 0.59 -10.00 7.97
C ALA A 229 1.53 -10.59 9.03
N ILE A 230 2.84 -10.34 8.95
CA ILE A 230 3.82 -10.75 9.97
C ILE A 230 3.44 -10.17 11.32
N LEU A 231 3.19 -8.86 11.39
CA LEU A 231 2.75 -8.20 12.62
C LEU A 231 1.52 -8.90 13.21
N ASN A 232 0.54 -9.21 12.37
CA ASN A 232 -0.70 -9.86 12.80
C ASN A 232 -0.49 -11.28 13.35
N VAL A 233 0.41 -12.06 12.76
CA VAL A 233 0.63 -13.46 13.19
C VAL A 233 1.68 -13.58 14.29
N THR A 234 2.45 -12.53 14.57
CA THR A 234 3.44 -12.52 15.65
C THR A 234 2.95 -11.83 16.92
N THR A 235 1.86 -11.04 16.85
CA THR A 235 1.25 -10.40 18.02
C THR A 235 0.34 -11.39 18.73
N ASP A 236 0.66 -11.76 19.98
CA ASP A 236 -0.12 -12.71 20.77
C ASP A 236 -1.37 -12.04 21.38
N ASP A 237 -1.17 -10.90 22.05
CA ASP A 237 -2.22 -10.19 22.78
C ASP A 237 -2.63 -8.93 22.01
N LYS A 238 -3.63 -9.07 21.14
CA LYS A 238 -4.17 -7.94 20.37
C LYS A 238 -5.02 -7.07 21.27
N VAL A 239 -4.84 -5.77 21.19
CA VAL A 239 -5.73 -4.81 21.84
C VAL A 239 -7.11 -4.87 21.17
N VAL A 240 -8.14 -5.00 22.01
CA VAL A 240 -9.54 -5.09 21.55
C VAL A 240 -10.11 -3.68 21.38
N VAL A 241 -10.71 -3.44 20.22
CA VAL A 241 -11.45 -2.23 19.86
C VAL A 241 -12.88 -2.61 19.53
N ASP A 242 -13.84 -1.99 20.22
CA ASP A 242 -15.26 -2.16 19.96
C ASP A 242 -15.78 -1.04 19.04
N MET A 243 -16.23 -1.40 17.84
CA MET A 243 -16.99 -0.50 16.95
C MET A 243 -18.44 -0.52 17.39
N ILE A 244 -18.94 0.61 17.91
CA ILE A 244 -20.33 0.76 18.33
C ILE A 244 -21.21 0.87 17.11
N LYS A 245 -22.29 0.08 17.06
CA LYS A 245 -23.27 0.08 15.99
C LYS A 245 -24.71 0.03 16.48
N GLY A 246 -25.63 0.45 15.64
CA GLY A 246 -27.08 0.46 15.89
C GLY A 246 -27.68 1.86 15.90
N ASN A 247 -26.90 2.90 15.58
CA ASN A 247 -27.33 4.30 15.53
C ASN A 247 -27.25 4.86 14.09
N ASN A 248 -27.42 3.96 13.10
CA ASN A 248 -27.40 4.27 11.67
C ASN A 248 -26.09 4.95 11.24
N GLU A 249 -24.99 4.32 11.59
CA GLU A 249 -23.61 4.74 11.31
C GLU A 249 -23.30 4.72 9.80
N GLN A 250 -22.39 5.58 9.38
CA GLN A 250 -21.79 5.51 8.04
C GLN A 250 -20.83 4.32 7.92
N ASP A 251 -20.41 4.01 6.70
CA ASP A 251 -19.44 2.94 6.45
C ASP A 251 -18.05 3.28 7.07
N TYR A 252 -17.54 2.37 7.89
CA TYR A 252 -16.26 2.46 8.58
C TYR A 252 -15.26 1.36 8.16
N SER A 253 -15.50 0.72 7.04
CA SER A 253 -14.69 -0.42 6.56
C SER A 253 -13.21 -0.07 6.42
N SER A 254 -12.88 1.14 5.94
CA SER A 254 -11.49 1.61 5.83
C SER A 254 -10.81 1.75 7.19
N LEU A 255 -11.52 2.31 8.18
CA LEU A 255 -11.01 2.47 9.54
C LEU A 255 -10.82 1.11 10.22
N LYS A 256 -11.78 0.20 10.07
CA LYS A 256 -11.69 -1.18 10.55
C LYS A 256 -10.49 -1.90 9.95
N THR A 257 -10.32 -1.80 8.63
CA THR A 257 -9.18 -2.40 7.93
C THR A 257 -7.85 -1.83 8.42
N LEU A 258 -7.76 -0.52 8.65
CA LEU A 258 -6.56 0.10 9.20
C LEU A 258 -6.20 -0.49 10.57
N LEU A 259 -7.17 -0.61 11.48
CA LEU A 259 -6.98 -1.17 12.82
C LEU A 259 -6.54 -2.66 12.74
N GLU A 260 -7.27 -3.46 11.97
CA GLU A 260 -6.95 -4.89 11.78
C GLU A 260 -5.56 -5.09 11.16
N ASN A 261 -5.17 -4.23 10.23
CA ASN A 261 -3.83 -4.26 9.65
C ASN A 261 -2.72 -3.89 10.65
N ASN A 262 -3.04 -3.12 11.68
CA ASN A 262 -2.12 -2.79 12.76
C ASN A 262 -2.26 -3.72 13.99
N ALA A 263 -2.73 -4.94 13.77
CA ALA A 263 -2.87 -6.00 14.77
C ALA A 263 -3.76 -5.61 15.98
N TYR A 264 -4.85 -4.89 15.70
CA TYR A 264 -5.96 -4.74 16.64
C TYR A 264 -7.02 -5.82 16.37
N GLN A 265 -7.70 -6.25 17.40
CA GLN A 265 -8.90 -7.08 17.27
C GLN A 265 -10.11 -6.14 17.25
N VAL A 266 -10.83 -6.07 16.14
CA VAL A 266 -11.99 -5.20 15.99
C VAL A 266 -13.27 -6.02 16.13
N ASN A 267 -14.07 -5.71 17.13
CA ASN A 267 -15.41 -6.27 17.31
C ASN A 267 -16.47 -5.24 16.91
N GLU A 268 -17.67 -5.70 16.60
CA GLU A 268 -18.82 -4.85 16.38
C GLU A 268 -19.83 -5.10 17.49
N VAL A 269 -20.20 -4.06 18.22
CA VAL A 269 -21.08 -4.16 19.39
C VAL A 269 -22.28 -3.24 19.25
N SER A 270 -23.49 -3.77 19.56
CA SER A 270 -24.70 -2.97 19.69
C SER A 270 -25.04 -2.82 21.15
N LEU A 271 -24.87 -1.61 21.68
CA LEU A 271 -25.12 -1.33 23.10
C LEU A 271 -26.60 -1.38 23.49
N ALA A 272 -27.50 -1.35 22.50
CA ALA A 272 -28.92 -1.55 22.72
C ALA A 272 -29.27 -3.01 23.13
N THR A 273 -28.50 -3.99 22.66
CA THR A 273 -28.77 -5.42 22.83
C THR A 273 -27.67 -6.19 23.54
N GLY A 274 -26.49 -5.60 23.69
CA GLY A 274 -25.30 -6.20 24.29
C GLY A 274 -24.50 -5.19 25.10
N ASP A 275 -23.32 -5.61 25.48
CA ASP A 275 -22.38 -4.82 26.29
C ASP A 275 -21.01 -4.79 25.56
N PHE A 276 -20.13 -3.91 26.01
CA PHE A 276 -18.73 -3.88 25.53
C PHE A 276 -18.03 -5.21 25.83
N ASP A 277 -17.09 -5.58 24.96
CA ASP A 277 -16.17 -6.68 25.28
C ASP A 277 -15.42 -6.37 26.58
N SER A 278 -15.30 -7.34 27.44
CA SER A 278 -14.65 -7.17 28.75
C SER A 278 -13.19 -6.74 28.66
N ASN A 279 -12.52 -7.08 27.54
CA ASN A 279 -11.14 -6.75 27.24
C ASN A 279 -10.98 -5.48 26.40
N ALA A 280 -12.09 -4.89 25.93
CA ALA A 280 -12.02 -3.68 25.13
C ALA A 280 -11.44 -2.53 25.93
N LYS A 281 -10.37 -1.93 25.42
CA LYS A 281 -9.75 -0.71 25.94
C LYS A 281 -10.22 0.52 25.19
N ILE A 282 -10.64 0.36 23.94
CA ILE A 282 -11.03 1.43 23.03
C ILE A 282 -12.40 1.09 22.47
N ALA A 283 -13.27 2.09 22.42
CA ALA A 283 -14.52 2.05 21.69
C ALA A 283 -14.53 3.16 20.63
N ILE A 284 -15.11 2.89 19.48
CA ILE A 284 -15.25 3.87 18.40
C ILE A 284 -16.72 3.98 18.01
N MET A 285 -17.25 5.19 18.07
CA MET A 285 -18.57 5.55 17.56
C MET A 285 -18.37 6.41 16.30
N TYR A 286 -18.66 5.82 15.16
CA TYR A 286 -18.32 6.40 13.87
C TYR A 286 -19.55 6.89 13.11
N ALA A 287 -19.68 8.20 12.96
CA ALA A 287 -20.68 8.88 12.15
C ALA A 287 -22.13 8.38 12.39
N PRO A 288 -22.61 8.31 13.64
CA PRO A 288 -23.99 7.97 13.93
C PRO A 288 -24.90 9.11 13.43
N SER A 289 -26.07 8.77 12.88
CA SER A 289 -27.09 9.74 12.47
C SER A 289 -28.29 9.81 13.42
N VAL A 290 -28.28 9.00 14.48
CA VAL A 290 -29.35 8.93 15.50
C VAL A 290 -28.71 9.10 16.89
N ASP A 291 -29.35 9.93 17.73
CA ASP A 291 -28.91 10.15 19.11
C ASP A 291 -28.91 8.85 19.93
N LEU A 292 -28.08 8.83 20.96
CA LEU A 292 -28.00 7.72 21.89
C LEU A 292 -29.21 7.74 22.85
N ASP A 293 -29.72 6.54 23.17
CA ASP A 293 -30.64 6.40 24.31
C ASP A 293 -29.89 6.68 25.64
N GLU A 294 -30.57 7.29 26.64
CA GLU A 294 -30.00 7.59 27.93
C GLU A 294 -29.31 6.38 28.59
N LYS A 295 -29.85 5.17 28.40
CA LYS A 295 -29.25 3.93 28.95
C LYS A 295 -27.96 3.56 28.23
N ILE A 296 -27.80 3.92 26.96
CA ILE A 296 -26.56 3.70 26.20
C ILE A 296 -25.50 4.69 26.70
N VAL A 297 -25.89 5.94 26.96
CA VAL A 297 -24.99 6.93 27.60
C VAL A 297 -24.54 6.49 28.98
N GLU A 298 -25.46 5.96 29.83
CA GLU A 298 -25.12 5.39 31.11
C GLU A 298 -24.13 4.21 31.00
N LYS A 299 -24.34 3.30 30.04
CA LYS A 299 -23.39 2.21 29.73
C LYS A 299 -22.01 2.73 29.34
N LEU A 300 -21.96 3.76 28.45
CA LEU A 300 -20.73 4.41 28.06
C LEU A 300 -19.97 5.02 29.24
N SER A 301 -20.67 5.81 30.08
CA SER A 301 -20.09 6.46 31.25
C SER A 301 -19.59 5.42 32.27
N THR A 302 -20.36 4.35 32.48
CA THR A 302 -19.98 3.23 33.37
C THR A 302 -18.75 2.51 32.80
N TRP A 303 -18.75 2.24 31.52
CA TRP A 303 -17.61 1.58 30.86
C TRP A 303 -16.35 2.44 30.95
N LEU A 304 -16.41 3.74 30.63
CA LEU A 304 -15.28 4.66 30.74
C LEU A 304 -14.76 4.82 32.17
N SER A 305 -15.66 4.87 33.18
CA SER A 305 -15.26 4.96 34.57
C SER A 305 -14.57 3.69 35.09
N ASN A 306 -14.93 2.54 34.54
CA ASN A 306 -14.33 1.23 34.83
C ASN A 306 -14.21 0.96 36.34
N ASP A 307 -15.32 1.16 37.08
CA ASP A 307 -15.36 1.07 38.54
C ASP A 307 -14.34 2.01 39.23
N GLY A 308 -14.08 3.19 38.64
CA GLY A 308 -13.12 4.16 39.14
C GLY A 308 -11.65 3.87 38.78
N LYS A 309 -11.39 2.77 38.04
CA LYS A 309 -10.04 2.41 37.63
C LYS A 309 -9.58 3.17 36.38
N TYR A 310 -10.53 3.64 35.59
CA TYR A 310 -10.28 4.29 34.29
C TYR A 310 -9.49 3.41 33.30
N GLY A 311 -8.72 4.00 32.40
CA GLY A 311 -7.89 3.27 31.42
C GLY A 311 -8.61 2.86 30.14
N ARG A 312 -9.78 3.47 29.82
CA ARG A 312 -10.58 3.21 28.63
C ARG A 312 -10.79 4.48 27.82
N SER A 313 -10.93 4.37 26.51
CA SER A 313 -11.05 5.51 25.62
C SER A 313 -12.20 5.35 24.64
N LEU A 314 -13.00 6.40 24.47
CA LEU A 314 -13.99 6.52 23.42
C LEU A 314 -13.47 7.45 22.34
N ILE A 315 -13.55 7.04 21.07
CA ILE A 315 -13.38 7.91 19.92
C ILE A 315 -14.75 8.15 19.31
N TYR A 316 -15.12 9.41 19.19
CA TYR A 316 -16.35 9.82 18.52
C TYR A 316 -16.02 10.60 17.25
N VAL A 317 -16.67 10.23 16.17
CA VAL A 317 -16.58 10.89 14.87
C VAL A 317 -18.00 11.25 14.44
N PRO A 318 -18.38 12.53 14.30
CA PRO A 318 -19.71 12.93 13.87
C PRO A 318 -19.94 12.67 12.37
N THR A 319 -21.19 12.50 11.97
CA THR A 319 -21.60 12.54 10.57
C THR A 319 -21.68 13.98 10.07
N ALA A 320 -21.53 14.23 8.75
CA ALA A 320 -21.64 15.58 8.20
C ALA A 320 -23.04 16.22 8.45
N ASP A 321 -24.10 15.45 8.23
CA ASP A 321 -25.49 15.90 8.49
C ASP A 321 -25.92 15.53 9.92
N MET A 322 -25.22 16.09 10.90
CA MET A 322 -25.51 15.81 12.31
C MET A 322 -26.81 16.48 12.76
N GLY A 323 -27.82 15.66 13.13
CA GLY A 323 -29.06 16.12 13.72
C GLY A 323 -28.91 16.55 15.18
N GLU A 324 -30.05 16.85 15.84
CA GLU A 324 -30.09 17.08 17.28
C GLU A 324 -29.75 15.79 18.02
N MET A 325 -28.76 15.84 18.91
CA MET A 325 -28.28 14.70 19.71
C MET A 325 -28.13 15.10 21.18
N PRO A 326 -29.22 15.46 21.86
CA PRO A 326 -29.15 16.03 23.22
C PRO A 326 -28.49 15.12 24.24
N ASN A 327 -28.69 13.80 24.19
CA ASN A 327 -28.08 12.90 25.15
C ASN A 327 -26.56 12.78 24.94
N LEU A 328 -26.12 12.75 23.67
CA LEU A 328 -24.71 12.75 23.33
C LEU A 328 -24.07 14.11 23.63
N ASP A 329 -24.74 15.22 23.33
CA ASP A 329 -24.24 16.57 23.63
C ASP A 329 -24.01 16.75 25.15
N ASP A 330 -24.93 16.29 25.98
CA ASP A 330 -24.79 16.37 27.44
C ASP A 330 -23.65 15.47 27.95
N PHE A 331 -23.49 14.27 27.37
CA PHE A 331 -22.36 13.41 27.68
C PHE A 331 -21.01 14.09 27.30
N LEU A 332 -20.90 14.73 26.13
CA LEU A 332 -19.66 15.39 25.70
C LEU A 332 -19.31 16.61 26.58
N LYS A 333 -20.32 17.32 27.10
CA LYS A 333 -20.11 18.43 28.06
C LYS A 333 -19.47 17.97 29.36
N GLU A 334 -19.78 16.76 29.85
CA GLU A 334 -19.11 16.20 31.02
C GLU A 334 -17.60 16.03 30.79
N TRP A 335 -17.18 15.82 29.52
CA TRP A 335 -15.79 15.69 29.10
C TRP A 335 -15.17 17.02 28.68
N GLY A 336 -15.81 18.15 28.98
CA GLY A 336 -15.31 19.50 28.71
C GLY A 336 -15.35 19.91 27.24
N MET A 337 -16.21 19.29 26.43
CA MET A 337 -16.29 19.52 24.98
C MET A 337 -17.73 19.69 24.51
N SER A 338 -17.89 20.34 23.36
CA SER A 338 -19.13 20.35 22.59
C SER A 338 -18.82 20.42 21.09
N ILE A 339 -19.77 20.04 20.26
CA ILE A 339 -19.64 20.07 18.78
C ILE A 339 -20.58 21.15 18.24
N ASP A 340 -20.03 22.01 17.37
CA ASP A 340 -20.86 22.91 16.55
C ASP A 340 -21.47 22.13 15.38
N ARG A 341 -22.73 22.32 15.09
CA ARG A 341 -23.42 21.64 13.97
C ARG A 341 -23.18 22.28 12.63
N GLY A 342 -22.56 23.46 12.59
CA GLY A 342 -22.13 24.10 11.37
C GLY A 342 -20.90 23.43 10.75
N TYR A 343 -20.54 23.87 9.56
CA TYR A 343 -19.38 23.35 8.86
C TYR A 343 -18.21 24.30 8.99
N VAL A 344 -17.06 23.76 9.38
CA VAL A 344 -15.80 24.53 9.35
C VAL A 344 -15.41 24.78 7.91
N PHE A 345 -15.12 26.04 7.60
CA PHE A 345 -14.54 26.47 6.33
C PHE A 345 -13.20 27.16 6.55
N GLU A 346 -12.38 27.13 5.52
CA GLU A 346 -11.05 27.73 5.52
C GLU A 346 -10.94 28.77 4.39
N THR A 347 -10.29 29.88 4.66
CA THR A 347 -10.04 30.94 3.66
C THR A 347 -8.56 31.16 3.35
N ASP A 348 -7.66 30.47 4.03
CA ASP A 348 -6.24 30.45 3.68
C ASP A 348 -6.01 29.55 2.47
N GLU A 349 -5.75 30.14 1.31
CA GLU A 349 -5.50 29.41 0.06
C GLU A 349 -4.32 28.43 0.17
N SER A 350 -3.40 28.63 1.10
CA SER A 350 -2.23 27.75 1.28
C SER A 350 -2.56 26.43 1.98
N THR A 351 -3.70 26.35 2.65
CA THR A 351 -4.17 25.16 3.36
C THR A 351 -5.27 24.42 2.61
N LEU A 352 -5.89 25.03 1.60
CA LEU A 352 -6.94 24.40 0.81
C LEU A 352 -6.40 23.22 -0.01
N VAL A 353 -7.10 22.09 0.03
CA VAL A 353 -6.83 20.94 -0.84
C VAL A 353 -7.28 21.23 -2.28
N SER A 354 -8.34 22.02 -2.42
CA SER A 354 -8.86 22.46 -3.71
C SER A 354 -9.33 23.91 -3.62
N ALA A 355 -8.88 24.76 -4.51
CA ALA A 355 -9.33 26.17 -4.59
C ALA A 355 -10.84 26.31 -4.85
N SER A 356 -11.53 25.24 -5.25
CA SER A 356 -12.96 25.24 -5.50
C SER A 356 -13.82 24.89 -4.28
N SER A 357 -13.22 24.45 -3.17
CA SER A 357 -13.94 24.06 -1.96
C SER A 357 -13.26 24.57 -0.70
N PRO A 358 -13.88 25.48 0.04
CA PRO A 358 -13.36 25.96 1.32
C PRO A 358 -13.54 24.94 2.45
N TYR A 359 -14.25 23.82 2.21
CA TYR A 359 -14.56 22.81 3.22
C TYR A 359 -13.59 21.62 3.22
N ALA A 360 -12.58 21.59 2.33
CA ALA A 360 -11.54 20.58 2.29
C ALA A 360 -10.16 21.24 2.43
N PHE A 361 -9.53 21.06 3.56
CA PHE A 361 -8.31 21.79 3.93
C PHE A 361 -7.39 20.97 4.83
N THR A 362 -6.14 21.39 4.92
CA THR A 362 -5.14 20.85 5.82
C THR A 362 -5.15 21.56 7.16
N VAL A 363 -4.82 20.83 8.23
CA VAL A 363 -4.84 21.33 9.61
C VAL A 363 -3.51 21.13 10.30
N SER A 364 -3.26 21.94 11.33
CA SER A 364 -2.07 21.89 12.15
C SER A 364 -2.26 20.96 13.35
N TYR A 365 -1.18 20.31 13.76
CA TYR A 365 -1.15 19.49 14.97
C TYR A 365 -1.14 20.38 16.23
N GLY A 366 -1.91 19.98 17.23
CA GLY A 366 -1.76 20.46 18.60
C GLY A 366 -0.46 19.95 19.25
N ASP A 367 -0.38 20.04 20.57
CA ASP A 367 0.80 19.61 21.30
C ASP A 367 0.85 18.10 21.61
N TYR A 368 -0.25 17.40 21.38
CA TYR A 368 -0.40 15.98 21.68
C TYR A 368 -0.31 15.11 20.42
N TYR A 369 0.20 13.90 20.58
CA TYR A 369 0.26 12.85 19.54
C TYR A 369 1.05 13.19 18.26
N LYS A 370 1.86 14.25 18.24
CA LYS A 370 2.68 14.62 17.07
C LYS A 370 4.11 14.11 17.12
N ASP A 371 4.64 13.87 18.34
CA ASP A 371 6.08 13.64 18.53
C ASP A 371 6.54 12.28 17.99
N ASN A 372 5.64 11.30 17.92
CA ASN A 372 5.92 9.97 17.37
C ASN A 372 5.65 9.86 15.87
N LEU A 373 5.25 10.95 15.20
CA LEU A 373 5.08 10.94 13.75
C LEU A 373 6.43 10.95 13.04
N LYS A 374 6.65 10.05 12.09
CA LYS A 374 7.88 10.02 11.27
C LYS A 374 8.17 11.34 10.59
N ASN A 375 7.13 12.02 10.13
CA ASN A 375 7.23 13.32 9.48
C ASN A 375 6.03 14.20 9.85
N SER A 376 6.15 14.94 10.92
CA SER A 376 5.12 15.90 11.35
C SER A 376 4.95 17.12 10.42
N LYS A 377 5.73 17.22 9.33
CA LYS A 377 5.53 18.26 8.30
C LYS A 377 4.46 17.88 7.28
N ILE A 378 4.12 16.60 7.17
CA ILE A 378 3.01 16.14 6.35
C ILE A 378 1.73 16.51 7.11
N PRO A 379 0.78 17.25 6.50
CA PRO A 379 -0.42 17.68 7.20
C PRO A 379 -1.46 16.56 7.29
N VAL A 380 -2.42 16.73 8.20
CA VAL A 380 -3.70 16.03 8.19
C VAL A 380 -4.69 16.83 7.36
N VAL A 381 -5.52 16.14 6.59
CA VAL A 381 -6.61 16.72 5.81
C VAL A 381 -7.95 16.43 6.49
N VAL A 382 -8.80 17.44 6.54
CA VAL A 382 -10.21 17.31 6.94
C VAL A 382 -11.11 17.80 5.82
N SER A 383 -12.30 17.25 5.73
CA SER A 383 -13.34 17.71 4.82
C SER A 383 -14.69 17.60 5.51
N GLU A 384 -15.58 18.55 5.26
CA GLU A 384 -16.90 18.58 5.88
C GLU A 384 -16.84 18.43 7.41
N SER A 385 -15.94 19.16 8.05
CA SER A 385 -15.66 19.03 9.48
C SER A 385 -16.58 19.95 10.30
N HIS A 386 -16.97 19.44 11.46
CA HIS A 386 -17.55 20.25 12.53
C HIS A 386 -16.46 20.82 13.42
N ALA A 387 -16.72 21.98 14.02
CA ALA A 387 -15.84 22.52 15.07
C ALA A 387 -16.07 21.81 16.39
N VAL A 388 -14.98 21.49 17.08
CA VAL A 388 -14.99 20.90 18.42
C VAL A 388 -14.61 21.97 19.42
N ASN A 389 -15.60 22.47 20.17
CA ASN A 389 -15.40 23.53 21.16
C ASN A 389 -14.95 22.95 22.50
N ILE A 390 -13.89 23.52 23.07
CA ILE A 390 -13.43 23.20 24.43
C ILE A 390 -14.22 24.09 25.38
N THR A 391 -15.02 23.49 26.24
CA THR A 391 -15.87 24.16 27.23
C THR A 391 -15.24 24.21 28.62
N ASP A 392 -14.25 23.32 28.88
CA ASP A 392 -13.45 23.31 30.11
C ASP A 392 -11.99 22.94 29.78
N GLU A 393 -11.11 23.94 29.82
CA GLU A 393 -9.67 23.79 29.54
C GLU A 393 -8.91 22.95 30.59
N ASN A 394 -9.49 22.70 31.75
CA ASN A 394 -8.88 21.81 32.74
C ASN A 394 -9.09 20.34 32.40
N THR A 395 -10.12 20.04 31.62
CA THR A 395 -10.52 18.67 31.26
C THR A 395 -10.16 18.36 29.82
N ALA A 396 -10.28 19.33 28.91
CA ALA A 396 -10.12 19.09 27.46
C ALA A 396 -9.05 20.00 26.82
N HIS A 397 -8.47 19.48 25.74
CA HIS A 397 -7.47 20.20 24.94
C HIS A 397 -7.58 19.86 23.45
N ALA A 398 -7.07 20.78 22.61
CA ALA A 398 -7.12 20.63 21.16
C ALA A 398 -6.06 19.63 20.63
N LEU A 399 -6.45 18.82 19.66
CA LEU A 399 -5.59 17.89 18.97
C LEU A 399 -5.23 18.35 17.56
N LEU A 400 -6.20 18.84 16.79
CA LEU A 400 -6.03 19.38 15.44
C LEU A 400 -6.73 20.73 15.32
N LYS A 401 -6.08 21.69 14.66
CA LYS A 401 -6.57 23.05 14.56
C LYS A 401 -6.37 23.62 13.15
N THR A 402 -7.33 24.41 12.69
CA THR A 402 -7.28 25.17 11.44
C THR A 402 -6.30 26.35 11.52
N SER A 403 -6.19 27.10 10.42
CA SER A 403 -5.56 28.43 10.46
C SER A 403 -6.45 29.45 11.20
N ASP A 404 -5.89 30.63 11.48
CA ASP A 404 -6.62 31.76 12.07
C ASP A 404 -7.62 32.44 11.10
N LYS A 405 -7.67 31.99 9.85
CA LYS A 405 -8.59 32.46 8.80
C LYS A 405 -9.80 31.54 8.59
N ALA A 406 -9.91 30.50 9.38
CA ALA A 406 -11.07 29.62 9.37
C ALA A 406 -12.23 30.18 10.20
N GLY A 407 -13.42 29.66 9.94
CA GLY A 407 -14.62 29.92 10.69
C GLY A 407 -15.65 28.81 10.52
N VAL A 408 -16.83 28.99 11.09
CA VAL A 408 -17.92 28.01 11.01
C VAL A 408 -19.08 28.60 10.22
N LEU A 409 -19.51 27.90 9.17
CA LEU A 409 -20.77 28.17 8.49
C LEU A 409 -21.92 27.67 9.37
N PRO A 410 -22.77 28.54 9.94
CA PRO A 410 -23.90 28.10 10.74
C PRO A 410 -24.90 27.27 9.92
N ILE A 411 -25.52 26.28 10.55
CA ILE A 411 -26.52 25.44 9.89
C ILE A 411 -27.76 26.22 9.41
N ASP A 412 -28.06 27.32 10.05
CA ASP A 412 -29.16 28.23 9.74
C ASP A 412 -28.75 29.48 8.95
N ALA A 413 -27.53 29.47 8.36
CA ALA A 413 -27.03 30.56 7.54
C ALA A 413 -27.98 30.91 6.40
N ASP A 414 -28.40 32.18 6.34
CA ASP A 414 -29.26 32.66 5.30
C ASP A 414 -28.48 33.12 4.05
N LYS A 415 -29.22 33.57 2.99
CA LYS A 415 -28.58 34.03 1.74
C LYS A 415 -27.72 35.28 1.85
N ASN A 416 -27.83 36.00 2.95
CA ASN A 416 -27.07 37.25 3.21
C ASN A 416 -25.89 37.01 4.17
N TRP A 417 -25.71 35.76 4.63
CA TRP A 417 -24.59 35.42 5.49
C TRP A 417 -23.26 35.66 4.75
N ASP A 418 -22.31 36.35 5.42
CA ASP A 418 -20.97 36.57 4.88
C ASP A 418 -19.96 35.82 5.75
N TYR A 419 -19.15 34.97 5.10
CA TYR A 419 -18.09 34.19 5.76
C TYR A 419 -17.13 35.07 6.59
N LYS A 420 -16.95 36.37 6.25
CA LYS A 420 -16.08 37.28 6.97
C LYS A 420 -16.53 37.54 8.41
N ASP A 421 -17.83 37.43 8.67
CA ASP A 421 -18.38 37.62 9.99
C ASP A 421 -18.11 36.44 10.92
N ALA A 422 -17.82 35.28 10.35
CA ALA A 422 -17.55 34.03 11.07
C ALA A 422 -16.06 33.75 11.36
N VAL A 423 -15.14 34.49 10.70
CA VAL A 423 -13.71 34.32 10.94
C VAL A 423 -13.34 35.06 12.24
N SER A 424 -13.08 34.26 13.29
CA SER A 424 -12.78 34.78 14.63
C SER A 424 -11.33 35.31 14.78
N GLY A 425 -10.43 34.94 13.90
CA GLY A 425 -9.00 35.19 13.99
C GLY A 425 -8.26 34.26 14.98
N ASN A 426 -8.94 33.29 15.54
CA ASN A 426 -8.37 32.33 16.50
C ASN A 426 -8.21 30.90 15.91
N GLY A 427 -8.84 30.66 14.74
CA GLY A 427 -8.98 29.31 14.17
C GLY A 427 -9.92 28.40 14.97
N GLU A 428 -10.31 27.27 14.37
CA GLU A 428 -11.24 26.32 14.92
C GLU A 428 -10.54 25.00 15.26
N ASN A 429 -10.93 24.37 16.36
CA ASN A 429 -10.47 23.01 16.63
C ASN A 429 -11.34 22.03 15.83
N VAL A 430 -10.73 21.14 15.09
CA VAL A 430 -11.41 20.07 14.34
C VAL A 430 -11.18 18.69 14.95
N ALA A 431 -10.35 18.61 15.99
CA ALA A 431 -10.25 17.46 16.87
C ALA A 431 -9.83 17.92 18.27
N ALA A 432 -10.40 17.31 19.29
CA ALA A 432 -10.08 17.57 20.68
C ALA A 432 -10.21 16.29 21.52
N GLU A 433 -9.61 16.31 22.70
CA GLU A 433 -9.62 15.24 23.67
C GLU A 433 -10.03 15.76 25.04
N GLY A 434 -10.98 15.10 25.70
CA GLY A 434 -11.30 15.24 27.10
C GLY A 434 -10.68 14.10 27.91
N VAL A 435 -10.05 14.43 29.04
CA VAL A 435 -9.31 13.46 29.87
C VAL A 435 -9.76 13.53 31.32
N MET A 436 -10.15 12.39 31.86
CA MET A 436 -10.41 12.23 33.28
C MET A 436 -9.39 11.27 33.87
N THR A 437 -8.74 11.68 34.96
CA THR A 437 -7.66 10.91 35.61
C THR A 437 -8.01 10.64 37.06
N ASN A 438 -7.78 9.40 37.52
CA ASN A 438 -7.96 9.03 38.92
C ASN A 438 -6.71 9.30 39.77
N GLU A 439 -6.79 9.02 41.06
CA GLU A 439 -5.68 9.20 42.02
C GLU A 439 -4.46 8.34 41.68
N ASP A 440 -4.66 7.17 41.06
CA ASP A 440 -3.59 6.26 40.58
C ASP A 440 -2.97 6.69 39.26
N LYS A 441 -3.37 7.85 38.72
CA LYS A 441 -2.92 8.41 37.41
C LYS A 441 -3.36 7.60 36.20
N ASN A 442 -4.34 6.72 36.33
CA ASN A 442 -4.97 6.10 35.16
C ASN A 442 -5.97 7.09 34.56
N SER A 443 -5.98 7.19 33.24
CA SER A 443 -6.84 8.13 32.52
C SER A 443 -7.80 7.42 31.60
N SER A 444 -9.07 7.86 31.63
CA SER A 444 -10.01 7.59 30.54
C SER A 444 -10.17 8.83 29.67
N ARG A 445 -10.51 8.62 28.42
CA ARG A 445 -10.47 9.66 27.38
C ARG A 445 -11.71 9.61 26.51
N VAL A 446 -12.17 10.78 26.12
CA VAL A 446 -13.12 10.93 25.00
C VAL A 446 -12.45 11.80 23.96
N ILE A 447 -12.25 11.26 22.77
CA ILE A 447 -11.58 11.93 21.66
C ILE A 447 -12.61 12.19 20.56
N ILE A 448 -12.68 13.41 20.08
CA ILE A 448 -13.57 13.79 18.99
C ILE A 448 -12.72 14.16 17.76
N PHE A 449 -13.00 13.53 16.62
CA PHE A 449 -12.53 13.97 15.32
C PHE A 449 -13.72 14.52 14.54
N GLY A 450 -13.75 15.83 14.28
CA GLY A 450 -14.91 16.54 13.75
C GLY A 450 -15.31 16.18 12.31
N SER A 451 -14.56 15.33 11.63
CA SER A 451 -14.83 14.94 10.24
C SER A 451 -14.77 13.43 10.07
N TYR A 452 -15.87 12.80 9.61
CA TYR A 452 -15.84 11.40 9.22
C TYR A 452 -15.14 11.19 7.86
N VAL A 453 -15.16 12.19 6.99
CA VAL A 453 -14.54 12.13 5.66
C VAL A 453 -13.03 11.96 5.75
N MET A 454 -12.39 12.46 6.83
CA MET A 454 -10.95 12.29 7.04
C MET A 454 -10.50 10.83 7.15
N PHE A 455 -11.43 9.91 7.39
CA PHE A 455 -11.22 8.46 7.47
C PHE A 455 -11.76 7.72 6.23
N SER A 456 -12.17 8.43 5.20
CA SER A 456 -12.60 7.82 3.95
C SER A 456 -11.46 7.10 3.25
N ASP A 457 -11.80 6.04 2.51
CA ASP A 457 -10.84 5.25 1.75
C ASP A 457 -9.97 6.12 0.82
N THR A 458 -10.57 7.14 0.22
CA THR A 458 -9.86 8.10 -0.63
C THR A 458 -8.75 8.85 0.12
N ILE A 459 -9.03 9.38 1.32
CA ILE A 459 -8.02 10.16 2.08
C ILE A 459 -7.00 9.23 2.75
N MET A 460 -7.45 8.11 3.31
CA MET A 460 -6.60 7.19 4.05
C MET A 460 -5.52 6.50 3.19
N LYS A 461 -5.74 6.41 1.88
CA LYS A 461 -4.79 5.83 0.92
C LYS A 461 -3.70 6.80 0.45
N TYR A 462 -3.87 8.12 0.63
CA TYR A 462 -2.90 9.09 0.14
C TYR A 462 -1.77 9.34 1.14
N ASN A 463 -0.56 8.95 0.76
CA ASN A 463 0.66 9.16 1.56
C ASN A 463 1.12 10.63 1.65
N SER A 464 0.50 11.52 0.87
CA SER A 464 0.70 12.97 0.96
C SER A 464 0.00 13.61 2.17
N PHE A 465 -0.79 12.82 2.91
CA PHE A 465 -1.49 13.23 4.12
C PHE A 465 -1.22 12.25 5.27
N ASN A 466 -1.11 12.77 6.48
CA ASN A 466 -0.82 11.97 7.67
C ASN A 466 -2.08 11.42 8.37
N ASN A 467 -3.23 11.36 7.72
CA ASN A 467 -4.48 10.96 8.38
C ASN A 467 -4.36 9.59 9.05
N SER A 468 -3.94 8.58 8.30
CA SER A 468 -3.76 7.22 8.85
C SER A 468 -2.68 7.18 9.94
N ALA A 469 -1.53 7.83 9.70
CA ALA A 469 -0.41 7.83 10.63
C ALA A 469 -0.76 8.55 11.94
N TYR A 470 -1.44 9.69 11.87
CA TYR A 470 -1.85 10.43 13.05
C TYR A 470 -2.88 9.67 13.86
N PHE A 471 -3.91 9.12 13.21
CA PHE A 471 -4.92 8.31 13.88
C PHE A 471 -4.29 7.10 14.56
N MET A 472 -3.41 6.38 13.88
CA MET A 472 -2.72 5.23 14.49
C MET A 472 -1.83 5.62 15.66
N ASN A 473 -1.18 6.80 15.58
CA ASN A 473 -0.40 7.30 16.70
C ASN A 473 -1.27 7.62 17.92
N VAL A 474 -2.45 8.22 17.72
CA VAL A 474 -3.46 8.40 18.80
C VAL A 474 -3.86 7.04 19.38
N ILE A 475 -4.28 6.09 18.53
CA ILE A 475 -4.74 4.76 18.94
C ILE A 475 -3.65 4.00 19.70
N ASN A 476 -2.41 3.97 19.19
CA ASN A 476 -1.30 3.27 19.83
C ASN A 476 -1.00 3.87 21.21
N THR A 477 -1.00 5.21 21.32
CA THR A 477 -0.72 5.90 22.58
C THR A 477 -1.79 5.62 23.64
N ILE A 478 -3.09 5.68 23.29
CA ILE A 478 -4.17 5.43 24.25
C ILE A 478 -4.31 3.93 24.59
N ALA A 479 -3.76 3.05 23.76
CA ALA A 479 -3.70 1.61 23.98
C ALA A 479 -2.49 1.17 24.83
N ASP A 480 -1.58 2.06 25.16
CA ASP A 480 -0.25 1.75 25.72
C ASP A 480 0.50 0.73 24.86
N LYS A 481 0.33 0.80 23.55
CA LYS A 481 0.99 -0.07 22.58
C LYS A 481 2.23 0.64 22.04
N GLU A 482 3.38 -0.02 22.15
CA GLU A 482 4.58 0.48 21.49
C GLU A 482 4.30 0.64 19.98
N ASP A 483 4.74 1.76 19.41
CA ASP A 483 4.52 2.04 18.00
C ASP A 483 5.35 1.08 17.16
N VAL A 484 4.71 0.02 16.70
CA VAL A 484 5.19 -0.83 15.62
C VAL A 484 4.55 -0.42 14.28
N GLY A 485 3.97 0.79 14.24
CA GLY A 485 3.28 1.34 13.09
C GLY A 485 4.21 1.51 11.89
N ILE A 486 4.30 0.47 11.07
CA ILE A 486 5.09 0.46 9.86
C ILE A 486 4.21 1.03 8.75
N THR A 487 4.41 2.30 8.43
CA THR A 487 3.82 2.89 7.22
C THR A 487 4.71 2.55 6.04
N ILE A 488 4.30 1.56 5.27
CA ILE A 488 5.01 1.13 4.06
C ILE A 488 4.19 1.56 2.86
N GLU A 489 4.82 2.31 1.97
CA GLU A 489 4.20 2.76 0.73
C GLU A 489 4.24 1.69 -0.35
N SER A 490 3.21 1.65 -1.19
CA SER A 490 3.21 0.81 -2.38
C SER A 490 4.25 1.28 -3.41
N LYS A 491 4.75 0.37 -4.24
CA LYS A 491 5.79 0.66 -5.23
C LYS A 491 5.32 0.32 -6.63
N SER A 492 5.34 1.33 -7.47
CA SER A 492 5.06 1.25 -8.91
C SER A 492 6.38 1.21 -9.71
N ILE A 493 6.35 0.58 -10.89
CA ILE A 493 7.48 0.56 -11.85
C ILE A 493 7.24 1.60 -12.97
N ASP A 494 6.57 2.69 -12.69
CA ASP A 494 6.15 3.66 -13.71
C ASP A 494 7.27 4.38 -14.48
N ASN A 495 8.53 4.20 -14.09
CA ASN A 495 9.64 4.85 -14.78
C ASN A 495 10.64 3.83 -15.33
N THR A 496 10.67 3.73 -16.66
CA THR A 496 11.71 3.04 -17.43
C THR A 496 13.05 3.79 -17.43
N GLU A 497 13.13 4.93 -16.78
CA GLU A 497 14.34 5.74 -16.70
C GLU A 497 15.24 5.25 -15.56
N LEU A 498 16.54 5.12 -15.87
CA LEU A 498 17.55 4.86 -14.84
C LEU A 498 17.67 6.10 -13.94
N GLY A 499 17.41 5.94 -12.63
CA GLY A 499 17.50 7.02 -11.65
C GLY A 499 18.93 7.48 -11.33
N ILE A 500 19.79 7.55 -12.34
CA ILE A 500 21.18 7.96 -12.20
C ILE A 500 21.26 9.46 -12.43
N THR A 501 21.15 10.24 -11.38
CA THR A 501 21.23 11.71 -11.43
C THR A 501 22.66 12.23 -11.30
N ASP A 502 23.59 11.42 -10.82
CA ASP A 502 24.99 11.79 -10.65
C ASP A 502 25.78 11.62 -11.96
N VAL A 503 26.37 12.70 -12.45
CA VAL A 503 27.12 12.77 -13.70
C VAL A 503 28.35 11.85 -13.69
N ALA A 504 29.00 11.66 -12.53
CA ALA A 504 30.16 10.77 -12.42
C ALA A 504 29.75 9.31 -12.61
N THR A 505 28.63 8.91 -12.05
CA THR A 505 28.04 7.58 -12.21
C THR A 505 27.56 7.35 -13.65
N GLN A 506 26.92 8.35 -14.27
CA GLN A 506 26.53 8.28 -15.69
C GLN A 506 27.75 8.05 -16.59
N ASN A 507 28.80 8.84 -16.43
CA ASN A 507 30.03 8.70 -17.21
C ASN A 507 30.74 7.36 -16.96
N THR A 508 30.75 6.89 -15.72
CA THR A 508 31.32 5.58 -15.38
C THR A 508 30.55 4.45 -16.05
N MET A 509 29.22 4.49 -16.02
CA MET A 509 28.38 3.52 -16.73
C MET A 509 28.56 3.58 -18.23
N LEU A 510 28.64 4.78 -18.82
CA LEU A 510 28.90 4.95 -20.24
C LEU A 510 30.24 4.31 -20.64
N VAL A 511 31.28 4.49 -19.83
CA VAL A 511 32.59 3.86 -20.05
C VAL A 511 32.47 2.34 -19.93
N VAL A 512 31.79 1.82 -18.92
CA VAL A 512 31.61 0.38 -18.73
C VAL A 512 30.83 -0.24 -19.88
N PHE A 513 29.67 0.31 -20.24
CA PHE A 513 28.78 -0.29 -21.23
C PHE A 513 29.17 0.00 -22.68
N VAL A 514 29.88 1.08 -22.95
CA VAL A 514 30.27 1.45 -24.34
C VAL A 514 31.73 1.06 -24.66
N ILE A 515 32.62 1.02 -23.66
CA ILE A 515 34.05 0.79 -23.89
C ILE A 515 34.50 -0.57 -23.39
N ILE A 516 33.97 -1.06 -22.25
CA ILE A 516 34.44 -2.30 -21.62
C ILE A 516 33.63 -3.53 -22.05
N ILE A 517 32.35 -3.36 -22.36
CA ILE A 517 31.39 -4.45 -22.69
C ILE A 517 30.98 -4.45 -24.21
N PRO A 518 31.52 -3.71 -25.14
CA PRO A 518 31.14 -3.85 -26.54
C PRO A 518 31.66 -5.14 -27.20
#